data_da50081fdc81d5c33b3f0a7d37ef8e8d
#
_entry.id   da50081fdc81d5c33b3f0a7d37ef8e8d
#
_cell.length_a   1.000
_cell.length_b   1.000
_cell.length_c   1.000
_cell.angle_alpha   90.00
_cell.angle_beta   90.00
_cell.angle_gamma   90.00
#
_symmetry.space_group_name_H-M   'P 1'
#
loop_
_entity.id
_entity.type
_entity.pdbx_description
1 polymer ?
#
loop_
_entity_poly.entity_id
_entity_poly.type
_entity_poly.pdbx_seq_one_letter_code
_entity_poly.pdbx_strand_id
1 'polypeptide(L)'
;MSKTWEHYRNAARHHEQAAYHYKEAAKYHEAEEHEKAAHQAYLAHGHNQHAIHHGVEAAKLHAEHCDSSTTPASEEGTKKQSAA
;
A
#
# COMPACT_ATOMS: atom_id res chain seq x y z
N MET A 1 10.39 -3.71 20.74
CA MET A 1 9.46 -2.66 20.36
C MET A 1 8.92 -2.88 18.98
N SER A 2 7.63 -2.66 18.85
CA SER A 2 6.96 -2.85 17.58
C SER A 2 7.36 -1.75 16.60
N LYS A 3 7.55 -2.13 15.34
CA LYS A 3 7.80 -1.18 14.27
C LYS A 3 6.58 -0.96 13.41
N THR A 4 5.43 -1.35 13.92
CA THR A 4 4.18 -1.23 13.19
C THR A 4 3.93 0.20 12.73
N TRP A 5 4.16 1.17 13.63
CA TRP A 5 3.91 2.56 13.29
C TRP A 5 4.84 3.05 12.17
N GLU A 6 6.06 2.51 12.11
CA GLU A 6 6.98 2.86 11.03
C GLU A 6 6.46 2.35 9.69
N HIS A 7 5.93 1.14 9.69
CA HIS A 7 5.37 0.59 8.46
C HIS A 7 4.16 1.38 8.00
N TYR A 8 3.31 1.79 8.94
CA TYR A 8 2.15 2.62 8.58
C TYR A 8 2.60 3.97 8.03
N ARG A 9 3.61 4.58 8.65
CA ARG A 9 4.11 5.87 8.17
C ARG A 9 4.70 5.73 6.77
N ASN A 10 5.47 4.67 6.54
CA ASN A 10 6.07 4.45 5.24
C ASN A 10 5.01 4.15 4.19
N ALA A 11 3.99 3.40 4.55
CA ALA A 11 2.90 3.12 3.62
C ALA A 11 2.20 4.43 3.23
N ALA A 12 1.93 5.29 4.20
CA ALA A 12 1.29 6.57 3.91
C ALA A 12 2.13 7.42 2.97
N ARG A 13 3.44 7.46 3.21
CA ARG A 13 4.34 8.25 2.36
C ARG A 13 4.33 7.74 0.93
N HIS A 14 4.38 6.43 0.76
CA HIS A 14 4.36 5.86 -0.59
C HIS A 14 3.02 6.07 -1.28
N HIS A 15 1.92 6.00 -0.53
CA HIS A 15 0.61 6.30 -1.11
C HIS A 15 0.53 7.75 -1.57
N GLU A 16 1.11 8.67 -0.79
CA GLU A 16 1.12 10.08 -1.17
C GLU A 16 1.92 10.29 -2.44
N GLN A 17 3.06 9.62 -2.54
CA GLN A 17 3.88 9.72 -3.74
C GLN A 17 3.17 9.09 -4.94
N ALA A 18 2.47 7.98 -4.73
CA ALA A 18 1.71 7.37 -5.80
C ALA A 18 0.63 8.31 -6.31
N ALA A 19 -0.07 8.97 -5.38
CA ALA A 19 -1.11 9.91 -5.77
C ALA A 19 -0.52 11.06 -6.59
N TYR A 20 0.63 11.57 -6.18
CA TYR A 20 1.29 12.63 -6.91
C TYR A 20 1.60 12.20 -8.35
N HIS A 21 2.20 11.03 -8.51
CA HIS A 21 2.58 10.57 -9.84
C HIS A 21 1.36 10.25 -10.71
N TYR A 22 0.27 9.76 -10.11
CA TYR A 22 -0.95 9.55 -10.87
C TYR A 22 -1.54 10.88 -11.37
N LYS A 23 -1.46 11.92 -10.54
CA LYS A 23 -1.93 13.23 -10.99
C LYS A 23 -1.07 13.77 -12.14
N GLU A 24 0.24 13.54 -12.06
CA GLU A 24 1.12 13.94 -13.14
C GLU A 24 0.82 13.15 -14.40
N ALA A 25 0.54 11.85 -14.26
CA ALA A 25 0.18 11.04 -15.41
C ALA A 25 -1.07 11.59 -16.09
N ALA A 26 -2.07 11.99 -15.31
CA ALA A 26 -3.30 12.55 -15.86
C ALA A 26 -2.99 13.82 -16.65
N LYS A 27 -2.15 14.69 -16.11
CA LYS A 27 -1.78 15.93 -16.81
C LYS A 27 -1.09 15.65 -18.13
N TYR A 28 -0.16 14.69 -18.15
CA TYR A 28 0.54 14.36 -19.37
C TYR A 28 -0.39 13.76 -20.41
N HIS A 29 -1.35 12.92 -19.96
CA HIS A 29 -2.33 12.38 -20.91
C HIS A 29 -3.20 13.48 -21.51
N GLU A 30 -3.60 14.45 -20.70
CA GLU A 30 -4.38 15.58 -21.20
C GLU A 30 -3.60 16.36 -22.23
N ALA A 31 -2.30 16.45 -22.05
CA ALA A 31 -1.41 17.15 -22.99
C ALA A 31 -0.98 16.25 -24.15
N GLU A 32 -1.49 15.03 -24.20
CA GLU A 32 -1.17 14.03 -25.22
C GLU A 32 0.29 13.63 -25.21
N GLU A 33 0.96 13.76 -24.07
CA GLU A 33 2.33 13.28 -23.91
C GLU A 33 2.29 11.90 -23.28
N HIS A 34 1.94 10.92 -24.08
CA HIS A 34 1.60 9.60 -23.57
C HIS A 34 2.79 8.84 -22.98
N GLU A 35 3.99 9.06 -23.53
CA GLU A 35 5.16 8.37 -22.97
C GLU A 35 5.49 8.88 -21.57
N LYS A 36 5.40 10.20 -21.37
CA LYS A 36 5.63 10.76 -20.05
C LYS A 36 4.55 10.31 -19.07
N ALA A 37 3.30 10.24 -19.56
CA ALA A 37 2.21 9.77 -18.72
C ALA A 37 2.43 8.33 -18.28
N ALA A 38 2.87 7.47 -19.20
CA ALA A 38 3.13 6.08 -18.88
C ALA A 38 4.24 5.94 -17.85
N HIS A 39 5.28 6.76 -17.96
CA HIS A 39 6.37 6.73 -17.00
C HIS A 39 5.87 7.12 -15.61
N GLN A 40 5.07 8.18 -15.53
CA GLN A 40 4.53 8.59 -14.23
C GLN A 40 3.62 7.54 -13.63
N ALA A 41 2.79 6.92 -14.46
CA ALA A 41 1.92 5.85 -13.97
C ALA A 41 2.74 4.66 -13.45
N TYR A 42 3.84 4.36 -14.12
CA TYR A 42 4.71 3.28 -13.69
C TYR A 42 5.33 3.59 -12.33
N LEU A 43 5.78 4.84 -12.12
CA LEU A 43 6.31 5.25 -10.83
C LEU A 43 5.25 5.16 -9.75
N ALA A 44 4.02 5.60 -10.07
CA ALA A 44 2.92 5.51 -9.11
C ALA A 44 2.66 4.08 -8.70
N HIS A 45 2.66 3.17 -9.67
CA HIS A 45 2.44 1.77 -9.39
C HIS A 45 3.51 1.21 -8.46
N GLY A 46 4.78 1.60 -8.71
CA GLY A 46 5.87 1.17 -7.86
C GLY A 46 5.68 1.61 -6.42
N HIS A 47 5.29 2.88 -6.23
CA HIS A 47 5.05 3.38 -4.88
C HIS A 47 3.89 2.66 -4.21
N ASN A 48 2.85 2.32 -4.98
CA ASN A 48 1.75 1.54 -4.43
C ASN A 48 2.21 0.17 -3.97
N GLN A 49 3.12 -0.46 -4.72
CA GLN A 49 3.63 -1.76 -4.31
C GLN A 49 4.42 -1.65 -3.01
N HIS A 50 5.20 -0.58 -2.85
CA HIS A 50 5.89 -0.35 -1.59
C HIS A 50 4.92 -0.13 -0.44
N ALA A 51 3.85 0.63 -0.69
CA ALA A 51 2.84 0.86 0.34
C ALA A 51 2.19 -0.45 0.76
N ILE A 52 1.86 -1.29 -0.22
CA ILE A 52 1.25 -2.60 0.06
C ILE A 52 2.21 -3.44 0.90
N HIS A 53 3.49 -3.43 0.55
CA HIS A 53 4.48 -4.19 1.30
C HIS A 53 4.48 -3.76 2.77
N HIS A 54 4.52 -2.45 3.03
CA HIS A 54 4.52 -1.97 4.41
C HIS A 54 3.22 -2.31 5.12
N GLY A 55 2.10 -2.25 4.39
CA GLY A 55 0.81 -2.66 4.96
C GLY A 55 0.81 -4.12 5.35
N VAL A 56 1.39 -4.96 4.50
CA VAL A 56 1.49 -6.39 4.80
C VAL A 56 2.36 -6.62 6.04
N GLU A 57 3.49 -5.91 6.13
CA GLU A 57 4.35 -6.07 7.29
C GLU A 57 3.67 -5.62 8.57
N ALA A 58 2.93 -4.51 8.50
CA ALA A 58 2.17 -4.06 9.67
C ALA A 58 1.11 -5.06 10.06
N ALA A 59 0.43 -5.65 9.09
CA ALA A 59 -0.60 -6.64 9.35
C ALA A 59 0.00 -7.88 10.02
N LYS A 60 1.19 -8.30 9.57
CA LYS A 60 1.85 -9.42 10.19
C LYS A 60 2.17 -9.15 11.65
N LEU A 61 2.68 -7.95 11.93
CA LEU A 61 3.01 -7.59 13.30
C LEU A 61 1.77 -7.56 14.16
N HIS A 62 0.67 -7.04 13.61
CA HIS A 62 -0.58 -7.01 14.34
C HIS A 62 -1.07 -8.41 14.65
N ALA A 63 -1.00 -9.30 13.67
CA ALA A 63 -1.42 -10.68 13.85
C ALA A 63 -0.59 -11.37 14.94
N GLU A 64 0.71 -11.09 14.95
CA GLU A 64 1.57 -11.67 15.98
C GLU A 64 1.16 -11.21 17.37
N HIS A 65 0.80 -9.93 17.50
CA HIS A 65 0.33 -9.41 18.77
C HIS A 65 -0.96 -10.05 19.22
N CYS A 66 -1.88 -10.26 18.30
CA CYS A 66 -3.20 -10.80 18.63
C CYS A 66 -3.21 -12.31 18.70
N ASP A 67 -2.22 -12.94 18.10
CA ASP A 67 -2.20 -14.39 17.92
C ASP A 67 -2.26 -15.15 19.22
N SER A 68 -1.63 -14.61 20.24
CA SER A 68 -1.60 -15.29 21.54
C SER A 68 -2.97 -15.38 22.18
N SER A 69 -3.93 -14.63 21.70
CA SER A 69 -5.24 -14.58 22.36
C SER A 69 -6.42 -14.95 21.47
N THR A 70 -6.36 -14.69 20.17
CA THR A 70 -7.54 -14.87 19.33
C THR A 70 -7.20 -15.37 17.93
N THR A 71 -6.28 -16.27 17.83
CA THR A 71 -5.79 -16.75 16.54
C THR A 71 -6.87 -17.11 15.53
N PRO A 72 -7.83 -17.98 15.88
CA PRO A 72 -8.83 -18.39 14.87
C PRO A 72 -9.63 -17.23 14.33
N ALA A 73 -10.01 -16.31 15.19
CA ALA A 73 -10.80 -15.17 14.76
C ALA A 73 -10.03 -14.29 13.80
N SER A 74 -8.75 -14.09 14.06
CA SER A 74 -7.91 -13.27 13.18
C SER A 74 -7.82 -13.88 11.80
N GLU A 75 -7.63 -15.18 11.73
CA GLU A 75 -7.52 -15.85 10.45
C GLU A 75 -8.81 -15.76 9.65
N GLU A 76 -9.93 -15.93 10.31
CA GLU A 76 -11.21 -15.84 9.63
C GLU A 76 -11.44 -14.44 9.09
N GLY A 77 -11.10 -13.44 9.88
CA GLY A 77 -11.23 -12.07 9.44
C GLY A 77 -10.41 -11.80 8.19
N THR A 78 -9.19 -12.27 8.18
CA THR A 78 -8.30 -12.10 7.05
C THR A 78 -8.86 -12.77 5.80
N LYS A 79 -9.36 -13.98 5.96
CA LYS A 79 -9.92 -14.70 4.82
C LYS A 79 -11.12 -13.99 4.24
N LYS A 80 -11.98 -13.44 5.09
CA LYS A 80 -13.14 -12.72 4.61
C LYS A 80 -12.73 -11.50 3.81
N GLN A 81 -11.74 -10.79 4.28
CA GLN A 81 -11.25 -9.63 3.56
C GLN A 81 -10.69 -10.02 2.20
N SER A 82 -10.00 -11.14 2.14
CA SER A 82 -9.44 -11.60 0.88
C SER A 82 -10.53 -11.98 -0.11
N ALA A 83 -11.62 -12.54 0.40
CA ALA A 83 -12.73 -12.95 -0.46
C ALA A 83 -13.51 -11.77 -1.00
N ALA A 84 -13.51 -10.68 -0.26
CA ALA A 84 -14.24 -9.50 -0.68
C ALA A 84 -13.53 -8.81 -1.83
#